data_6a0898e0d2f65a5642ced9be46f45813
#
_entry.id   6a0898e0d2f65a5642ced9be46f45813
#
_cell.length_a   1.000
_cell.length_b   1.000
_cell.length_c   1.000
_cell.angle_alpha   90.00
_cell.angle_beta   90.00
_cell.angle_gamma   90.00
#
_symmetry.space_group_name_H-M   'P 1'
#
loop_
_entity.id
_entity.type
_entity.pdbx_description
1 polymer ?
#
loop_
_entity_poly.entity_id
_entity_poly.type
_entity_poly.pdbx_seq_one_letter_code
_entity_poly.pdbx_strand_id
1 'polypeptide(L)'
;MKEYKVWAFARSAAPNLPALEEQLAEVMREADRRGYIIVNSCMEQKYGTEFWRSALFAMLTAVQQGRVNAVMVQSLDRLSHDITTLYRILRFLQNYGAVLITTETNLRYELFLTGLENRLLSRPKKRKPVWVCEECEDGNS
;
A
#
# COMPACT_ATOMS: atom_id res chain seq x y z
N MET A 1 -19.32 -1.02 -9.60
CA MET A 1 -18.06 -0.33 -9.42
C MET A 1 -17.77 -0.18 -7.94
N LYS A 2 -16.55 -0.51 -7.55
CA LYS A 2 -16.22 -0.49 -6.15
C LYS A 2 -15.74 0.88 -5.71
N GLU A 3 -16.23 1.34 -4.58
CA GLU A 3 -15.81 2.60 -4.03
C GLU A 3 -14.68 2.37 -3.04
N TYR A 4 -13.57 3.09 -3.22
CA TYR A 4 -12.44 2.97 -2.32
C TYR A 4 -12.33 4.21 -1.44
N LYS A 5 -12.21 3.97 -0.15
CA LYS A 5 -11.89 4.99 0.83
C LYS A 5 -10.42 4.82 1.15
N VAL A 6 -9.63 5.77 0.74
CA VAL A 6 -8.20 5.61 0.62
C VAL A 6 -7.43 6.36 1.70
N TRP A 7 -6.39 5.74 2.19
CA TRP A 7 -5.38 6.42 2.99
C TRP A 7 -4.13 6.54 2.11
N ALA A 8 -3.71 7.77 1.83
CA ALA A 8 -2.54 8.02 1.01
C ALA A 8 -1.30 8.04 1.89
N PHE A 9 -0.26 7.34 1.47
CA PHE A 9 0.95 7.18 2.29
C PHE A 9 2.18 7.44 1.44
N ALA A 10 3.12 8.21 2.01
CA ALA A 10 4.40 8.47 1.35
C ALA A 10 5.50 8.24 2.37
N ARG A 11 6.63 7.72 1.91
CA ARG A 11 7.76 7.43 2.78
C ARG A 11 9.07 7.71 2.06
N SER A 12 10.03 8.23 2.81
CA SER A 12 11.39 8.41 2.31
C SER A 12 12.35 8.02 3.41
N ALA A 13 13.40 7.30 3.05
CA ALA A 13 14.43 6.93 4.02
C ALA A 13 15.34 8.12 4.35
N ALA A 14 15.50 9.03 3.41
CA ALA A 14 16.37 10.19 3.62
C ALA A 14 15.53 11.42 3.93
N PRO A 15 16.08 12.39 4.68
CA PRO A 15 15.34 13.61 4.98
C PRO A 15 15.28 14.50 3.74
N ASN A 16 14.22 14.37 3.00
CA ASN A 16 13.99 15.16 1.80
C ASN A 16 12.52 15.50 1.75
N LEU A 17 12.12 16.50 2.51
CA LEU A 17 10.73 16.85 2.64
C LEU A 17 10.10 17.26 1.30
N PRO A 18 10.75 18.07 0.45
CA PRO A 18 10.13 18.43 -0.83
C PRO A 18 9.82 17.20 -1.69
N ALA A 19 10.74 16.24 -1.75
CA ALA A 19 10.49 15.02 -2.53
C ALA A 19 9.36 14.19 -1.92
N LEU A 20 9.29 14.16 -0.60
CA LEU A 20 8.26 13.44 0.09
C LEU A 20 6.90 14.06 -0.14
N GLU A 21 6.82 15.39 -0.10
CA GLU A 21 5.58 16.09 -0.38
C GLU A 21 5.14 15.88 -1.82
N GLU A 22 6.08 15.86 -2.75
CA GLU A 22 5.75 15.62 -4.14
C GLU A 22 5.23 14.21 -4.33
N GLN A 23 5.82 13.25 -3.66
CA GLN A 23 5.38 11.87 -3.72
C GLN A 23 3.93 11.74 -3.24
N LEU A 24 3.62 12.37 -2.11
CA LEU A 24 2.28 12.31 -1.56
C LEU A 24 1.29 13.02 -2.48
N ALA A 25 1.69 14.17 -3.01
CA ALA A 25 0.82 14.92 -3.91
C ALA A 25 0.50 14.10 -5.15
N GLU A 26 1.46 13.37 -5.67
CA GLU A 26 1.23 12.52 -6.83
C GLU A 26 0.22 11.41 -6.52
N VAL A 27 0.36 10.79 -5.35
CA VAL A 27 -0.55 9.74 -4.95
C VAL A 27 -1.97 10.30 -4.81
N MET A 28 -2.10 11.46 -4.20
CA MET A 28 -3.40 12.05 -3.99
C MET A 28 -4.05 12.51 -5.30
N ARG A 29 -3.24 13.02 -6.23
CA ARG A 29 -3.77 13.39 -7.56
C ARG A 29 -4.31 12.17 -8.28
N GLU A 30 -3.58 11.05 -8.17
CA GLU A 30 -4.02 9.84 -8.85
C GLU A 30 -5.29 9.29 -8.22
N ALA A 31 -5.40 9.35 -6.91
CA ALA A 31 -6.61 8.91 -6.23
C ALA A 31 -7.80 9.75 -6.67
N ASP A 32 -7.59 11.06 -6.75
CA ASP A 32 -8.65 11.96 -7.16
C ASP A 32 -9.05 11.70 -8.63
N ARG A 33 -8.06 11.46 -9.48
CA ARG A 33 -8.33 11.19 -10.88
C ARG A 33 -9.19 9.94 -11.04
N ARG A 34 -8.98 8.95 -10.20
CA ARG A 34 -9.73 7.70 -10.28
C ARG A 34 -11.06 7.74 -9.54
N GLY A 35 -11.37 8.85 -8.90
CA GLY A 35 -12.64 8.98 -8.19
C GLY A 35 -12.67 8.34 -6.83
N TYR A 36 -11.50 8.06 -6.25
CA TYR A 36 -11.43 7.47 -4.92
C TYR A 36 -11.65 8.57 -3.88
N ILE A 37 -12.14 8.18 -2.71
CA ILE A 37 -12.36 9.11 -1.62
C ILE A 37 -11.13 9.08 -0.72
N ILE A 38 -10.45 10.21 -0.59
CA ILE A 38 -9.27 10.29 0.27
C ILE A 38 -9.73 10.64 1.68
N VAL A 39 -9.56 9.67 2.58
CA VAL A 39 -9.98 9.85 3.97
C VAL A 39 -8.89 10.53 4.76
N ASN A 40 -7.63 10.13 4.53
CA ASN A 40 -6.53 10.73 5.25
C ASN A 40 -5.23 10.46 4.50
N SER A 41 -4.16 11.09 4.97
CA SER A 41 -2.86 10.91 4.36
C SER A 41 -1.78 11.09 5.42
N CYS A 42 -0.60 10.53 5.17
CA CYS A 42 0.53 10.75 6.06
C CYS A 42 1.84 10.58 5.31
N MET A 43 2.89 11.13 5.92
CA MET A 43 4.24 11.04 5.38
C MET A 43 5.17 10.54 6.47
N GLU A 44 6.19 9.82 6.06
CA GLU A 44 7.11 9.22 7.02
C GLU A 44 8.54 9.28 6.50
N GLN A 45 9.47 9.67 7.36
CA GLN A 45 10.91 9.68 7.04
C GLN A 45 11.60 8.64 7.90
N LYS A 46 11.57 7.39 7.46
CA LYS A 46 12.20 6.30 8.20
C LYS A 46 12.65 5.24 7.22
N TYR A 47 13.56 4.39 7.67
CA TYR A 47 14.09 3.35 6.81
C TYR A 47 13.04 2.34 6.37
N GLY A 48 11.99 2.21 7.12
CA GLY A 48 10.91 1.34 6.69
C GLY A 48 11.10 -0.13 7.02
N THR A 49 11.98 -0.42 7.97
CA THR A 49 12.20 -1.78 8.38
C THR A 49 11.42 -2.17 9.62
N GLU A 50 10.86 -1.19 10.32
CA GLU A 50 10.10 -1.45 11.53
C GLU A 50 8.62 -1.52 11.20
N PHE A 51 7.98 -2.55 11.71
CA PHE A 51 6.55 -2.71 11.45
C PHE A 51 5.72 -1.64 12.17
N TRP A 52 6.11 -1.30 13.40
CA TRP A 52 5.32 -0.37 14.21
C TRP A 52 5.86 1.05 14.17
N ARG A 53 6.00 1.59 12.98
CA ARG A 53 6.32 3.01 12.81
C ARG A 53 5.05 3.81 13.06
N SER A 54 5.21 5.03 13.61
CA SER A 54 4.04 5.78 14.06
C SER A 54 3.07 6.11 12.92
N ALA A 55 3.58 6.56 11.78
CA ALA A 55 2.68 6.87 10.66
C ALA A 55 2.05 5.61 10.11
N LEU A 56 2.82 4.54 10.01
CA LEU A 56 2.30 3.26 9.56
C LEU A 56 1.24 2.74 10.52
N PHE A 57 1.51 2.87 11.81
CA PHE A 57 0.58 2.39 12.82
C PHE A 57 -0.76 3.11 12.73
N ALA A 58 -0.72 4.44 12.52
CA ALA A 58 -1.95 5.21 12.39
C ALA A 58 -2.76 4.73 11.18
N MET A 59 -2.08 4.45 10.08
CA MET A 59 -2.75 3.95 8.89
C MET A 59 -3.36 2.58 9.12
N LEU A 60 -2.60 1.68 9.73
CA LEU A 60 -3.09 0.33 9.97
C LEU A 60 -4.25 0.33 10.97
N THR A 61 -4.22 1.25 11.93
CA THR A 61 -5.33 1.38 12.86
C THR A 61 -6.61 1.79 12.13
N ALA A 62 -6.50 2.71 11.18
CA ALA A 62 -7.66 3.13 10.40
C ALA A 62 -8.21 1.96 9.57
N VAL A 63 -7.32 1.13 9.05
CA VAL A 63 -7.74 -0.07 8.32
C VAL A 63 -8.49 -1.02 9.25
N GLN A 64 -7.93 -1.25 10.42
CA GLN A 64 -8.54 -2.17 11.37
C GLN A 64 -9.91 -1.69 11.82
N GLN A 65 -10.07 -0.38 11.96
CA GLN A 65 -11.33 0.20 12.38
C GLN A 65 -12.35 0.32 11.26
N GLY A 66 -11.96 -0.05 10.05
CA GLY A 66 -12.88 0.01 8.93
C GLY A 66 -13.10 1.39 8.36
N ARG A 67 -12.28 2.37 8.74
CA ARG A 67 -12.44 3.73 8.24
C ARG A 67 -11.94 3.88 6.81
N VAL A 68 -11.01 3.03 6.41
CA VAL A 68 -10.53 2.99 5.03
C VAL A 68 -10.50 1.54 4.58
N ASN A 69 -10.69 1.33 3.29
CA ASN A 69 -10.62 -0.01 2.73
C ASN A 69 -9.52 -0.11 1.66
N ALA A 70 -8.69 0.91 1.53
CA ALA A 70 -7.58 0.89 0.59
C ALA A 70 -6.46 1.77 1.10
N VAL A 71 -5.24 1.35 0.83
CA VAL A 71 -4.05 2.14 1.10
C VAL A 71 -3.40 2.40 -0.24
N MET A 72 -3.01 3.64 -0.49
CA MET A 72 -2.45 4.00 -1.78
C MET A 72 -1.07 4.58 -1.60
N VAL A 73 -0.12 4.03 -2.35
CA VAL A 73 1.28 4.44 -2.30
C VAL A 73 1.80 4.58 -3.72
N GLN A 74 2.95 5.21 -3.86
CA GLN A 74 3.57 5.33 -5.16
C GLN A 74 4.04 3.97 -5.67
N SER A 75 4.72 3.21 -4.82
CA SER A 75 5.17 1.87 -5.17
C SER A 75 5.32 1.07 -3.89
N LEU A 76 5.46 -0.24 -4.04
CA LEU A 76 5.53 -1.12 -2.86
C LEU A 76 6.69 -0.79 -1.94
N ASP A 77 7.83 -0.42 -2.51
CA ASP A 77 9.00 -0.14 -1.69
C ASP A 77 8.85 1.13 -0.87
N ARG A 78 7.82 1.93 -1.15
CA ARG A 78 7.53 3.08 -0.29
C ARG A 78 6.94 2.66 1.03
N LEU A 79 6.29 1.50 1.08
CA LEU A 79 5.85 0.97 2.36
C LEU A 79 7.01 0.41 3.14
N SER A 80 7.88 -0.36 2.49
CA SER A 80 9.03 -0.93 3.16
C SER A 80 9.98 -1.52 2.12
N HIS A 81 11.27 -1.43 2.39
CA HIS A 81 12.26 -2.15 1.60
C HIS A 81 12.45 -3.57 2.11
N ASP A 82 11.99 -3.83 3.32
CA ASP A 82 12.17 -5.13 3.94
C ASP A 82 11.01 -6.04 3.57
N ILE A 83 11.31 -7.13 2.92
CA ILE A 83 10.29 -8.04 2.40
C ILE A 83 9.43 -8.61 3.54
N THR A 84 10.05 -8.94 4.66
CA THR A 84 9.29 -9.48 5.78
C THR A 84 8.29 -8.47 6.32
N THR A 85 8.73 -7.23 6.47
CA THR A 85 7.84 -6.17 6.94
C THR A 85 6.72 -5.92 5.94
N LEU A 86 7.06 -5.89 4.66
CA LEU A 86 6.06 -5.69 3.63
C LEU A 86 5.03 -6.80 3.63
N TYR A 87 5.49 -8.04 3.81
CA TYR A 87 4.59 -9.17 3.89
C TYR A 87 3.63 -9.04 5.07
N ARG A 88 4.14 -8.58 6.21
CA ARG A 88 3.29 -8.37 7.38
C ARG A 88 2.23 -7.31 7.13
N ILE A 89 2.62 -6.24 6.45
CA ILE A 89 1.67 -5.18 6.12
C ILE A 89 0.58 -5.72 5.20
N LEU A 90 0.99 -6.42 4.16
CA LEU A 90 0.01 -6.95 3.20
C LEU A 90 -0.93 -7.95 3.87
N ARG A 91 -0.38 -8.77 4.75
CA ARG A 91 -1.21 -9.73 5.45
C ARG A 91 -2.20 -9.05 6.38
N PHE A 92 -1.75 -7.98 7.04
CA PHE A 92 -2.63 -7.21 7.89
C PHE A 92 -3.77 -6.61 7.07
N LEU A 93 -3.46 -6.02 5.93
CA LEU A 93 -4.49 -5.45 5.08
C LEU A 93 -5.47 -6.53 4.64
N GLN A 94 -4.97 -7.67 4.24
CA GLN A 94 -5.81 -8.75 3.81
C GLN A 94 -6.75 -9.24 4.90
N ASN A 95 -6.24 -9.29 6.14
CA ASN A 95 -7.05 -9.75 7.26
C ASN A 95 -8.23 -8.82 7.54
N TYR A 96 -8.10 -7.55 7.20
CA TYR A 96 -9.16 -6.59 7.46
C TYR A 96 -9.86 -6.13 6.18
N GLY A 97 -9.66 -6.86 5.09
CA GLY A 97 -10.41 -6.61 3.88
C GLY A 97 -9.99 -5.36 3.11
N ALA A 98 -8.78 -4.87 3.33
CA ALA A 98 -8.29 -3.71 2.62
C ALA A 98 -7.36 -4.13 1.49
N VAL A 99 -7.22 -3.27 0.49
CA VAL A 99 -6.32 -3.52 -0.64
C VAL A 99 -5.22 -2.47 -0.66
N LEU A 100 -4.14 -2.81 -1.32
CA LEU A 100 -3.03 -1.88 -1.55
C LEU A 100 -3.02 -1.49 -3.02
N ILE A 101 -3.04 -0.18 -3.28
CA ILE A 101 -3.06 0.34 -4.63
C ILE A 101 -1.77 1.12 -4.85
N THR A 102 -1.11 0.88 -5.97
CA THR A 102 0.11 1.60 -6.31
C THR A 102 -0.12 2.47 -7.53
N THR A 103 0.57 3.61 -7.58
CA THR A 103 0.49 4.48 -8.74
C THR A 103 1.56 4.13 -9.76
N GLU A 104 2.64 3.53 -9.32
CA GLU A 104 3.71 3.08 -10.20
C GLU A 104 3.85 1.58 -10.06
N THR A 105 4.21 0.93 -11.16
CA THR A 105 4.39 -0.51 -11.15
C THR A 105 5.86 -0.84 -10.96
N ASN A 106 6.17 -1.67 -9.97
CA ASN A 106 7.48 -2.26 -9.83
C ASN A 106 7.29 -3.76 -9.99
N LEU A 107 7.22 -4.20 -11.22
CA LEU A 107 6.86 -5.57 -11.51
C LEU A 107 7.78 -6.59 -10.85
N ARG A 108 9.08 -6.32 -10.87
CA ARG A 108 10.04 -7.24 -10.28
C ARG A 108 9.76 -7.46 -8.80
N TYR A 109 9.52 -6.37 -8.09
CA TYR A 109 9.27 -6.42 -6.67
C TYR A 109 7.95 -7.12 -6.37
N GLU A 110 6.95 -6.84 -7.18
CA GLU A 110 5.64 -7.45 -7.00
C GLU A 110 5.69 -8.95 -7.28
N LEU A 111 6.41 -9.36 -8.29
CA LEU A 111 6.56 -10.78 -8.58
C LEU A 111 7.29 -11.51 -7.46
N PHE A 112 8.32 -10.87 -6.94
CA PHE A 112 9.05 -11.46 -5.84
C PHE A 112 8.16 -11.62 -4.61
N LEU A 113 7.37 -10.59 -4.31
CA LEU A 113 6.48 -10.63 -3.17
C LEU A 113 5.39 -11.68 -3.35
N THR A 114 4.85 -11.80 -4.54
CA THR A 114 3.84 -12.81 -4.81
C THR A 114 4.41 -14.22 -4.61
N GLY A 115 5.62 -14.43 -5.09
CA GLY A 115 6.27 -15.72 -4.88
C GLY A 115 6.51 -16.04 -3.43
N LEU A 116 6.92 -15.01 -2.67
CA LEU A 116 7.15 -15.18 -1.25
C LEU A 116 5.85 -15.50 -0.52
N GLU A 117 4.80 -14.79 -0.85
CA GLU A 117 3.51 -15.01 -0.24
C GLU A 117 3.00 -16.43 -0.52
N ASN A 118 3.14 -16.87 -1.75
CA ASN A 118 2.70 -18.21 -2.10
C ASN A 118 3.43 -19.27 -1.33
N ARG A 119 4.72 -19.08 -1.10
CA ARG A 119 5.50 -20.05 -0.34
C ARG A 119 5.16 -20.02 1.14
N LEU A 120 5.01 -18.83 1.69
CA LEU A 120 4.80 -18.70 3.13
C LEU A 120 3.42 -19.11 3.57
N LEU A 121 2.43 -18.91 2.72
CA LEU A 121 1.07 -19.30 3.06
C LEU A 121 0.84 -20.78 2.85
N SER A 122 1.76 -21.45 2.22
CA SER A 122 1.81 -22.89 2.10
C SER A 122 0.64 -23.56 1.46
N ARG A 123 -0.38 -22.88 1.07
CA ARG A 123 -1.41 -23.48 0.27
C ARG A 123 -2.05 -22.43 -0.59
N PRO A 124 -2.44 -22.85 -1.77
CA PRO A 124 -3.05 -21.94 -2.72
C PRO A 124 -4.40 -21.52 -2.19
N LYS A 125 -4.54 -20.23 -2.04
CA LYS A 125 -5.83 -19.67 -1.73
C LYS A 125 -6.39 -19.11 -2.97
N LYS A 126 -7.66 -19.10 -3.06
CA LYS A 126 -8.30 -18.47 -4.18
C LYS A 126 -8.39 -16.99 -4.00
N ARG A 127 -7.74 -16.47 -3.01
CA ARG A 127 -7.73 -15.05 -2.77
C ARG A 127 -6.82 -14.35 -3.75
N LYS A 128 -7.25 -13.18 -4.13
CA LYS A 128 -6.41 -12.32 -4.93
C LYS A 128 -5.41 -11.62 -4.02
N PRO A 129 -4.29 -11.16 -4.57
CA PRO A 129 -3.37 -10.33 -3.80
C PRO A 129 -4.08 -9.11 -3.26
N VAL A 130 -3.57 -8.57 -2.16
CA VAL A 130 -4.20 -7.41 -1.56
C VAL A 130 -3.80 -6.11 -2.22
N TRP A 131 -2.87 -6.12 -3.14
CA TRP A 131 -2.49 -4.90 -3.84
C TRP A 131 -3.11 -4.89 -5.23
N VAL A 132 -3.33 -3.69 -5.73
CA VAL A 132 -3.86 -3.50 -7.07
C VAL A 132 -2.96 -2.49 -7.76
N CYS A 133 -2.38 -2.86 -8.88
CA CYS A 133 -1.60 -1.91 -9.66
C CYS A 133 -2.46 -1.36 -10.78
N GLU A 134 -2.02 -0.25 -11.32
CA GLU A 134 -2.80 0.42 -12.35
C GLU A 134 -3.08 -0.48 -13.53
N GLU A 135 -2.12 -1.29 -13.91
CA GLU A 135 -2.29 -2.15 -15.06
C GLU A 135 -3.17 -3.34 -14.80
N CYS A 136 -3.28 -3.74 -13.55
CA CYS A 136 -4.11 -4.89 -13.22
C CYS A 136 -5.53 -4.51 -13.01
N GLU A 137 -5.76 -3.25 -12.74
CA GLU A 137 -7.07 -2.79 -12.36
C GLU A 137 -8.11 -3.07 -13.42
N ASP A 138 -7.74 -2.89 -14.66
CA ASP A 138 -8.69 -3.07 -15.74
C ASP A 138 -9.02 -4.52 -15.98
N GLY A 139 -8.10 -5.39 -15.70
CA GLY A 139 -8.31 -6.79 -15.98
C GLY A 139 -9.21 -7.47 -15.02
N ASN A 140 -9.57 -6.79 -13.99
CA ASN A 140 -10.35 -7.41 -12.98
C ASN A 140 -11.79 -7.22 -13.07
N SER A 141 -12.14 -6.57 -14.02
CA SER A 141 -13.56 -6.31 -14.10
C SER A 141 -14.37 -7.54 -14.18
#